data_a6f79f1d17786f5679fc83edd98d5c7b
#
_entry.id   a6f79f1d17786f5679fc83edd98d5c7b
#
_cell.length_a   1.000
_cell.length_b   1.000
_cell.length_c   1.000
_cell.angle_alpha   90.00
_cell.angle_beta   90.00
_cell.angle_gamma   90.00
#
_symmetry.space_group_name_H-M   'P 1'
#
loop_
_entity.id
_entity.type
_entity.pdbx_description
1 polymer ?
#
loop_
_entity_poly.entity_id
_entity_poly.type
_entity_poly.pdbx_seq_one_letter_code
_entity_poly.pdbx_strand_id
1 'polypeptide(L)'
;MKPKDFLRYYATRLATLEINYTFNHLPTEKNIAAWQEATPPEFLFALKASQHITHVRQLQDPAETLPTFFDRARPLGDRLGPVLFQTPPWLRRDDDRLAGFLASLPRDLRSALEVRNPSWYVDEVYELLRTAGVALVHAEGEKAPSPPDTLGTTSGFAYARLRKREGYTEDEVGAWARRFRQMLDAGKDVYAYFRHDDTGANALSAERLRDLLAA
;
A
#
# COMPACT_ATOMS: atom_id res chain seq x y z
N MET A 1 17.58 -17.48 11.83
CA MET A 1 18.08 -16.62 10.69
C MET A 1 18.56 -15.31 11.28
N LYS A 2 19.65 -14.71 10.77
CA LYS A 2 20.10 -13.39 11.24
C LYS A 2 19.19 -12.30 10.67
N PRO A 3 18.93 -11.19 11.39
CA PRO A 3 18.03 -10.14 10.90
C PRO A 3 18.38 -9.59 9.50
N LYS A 4 19.66 -9.49 9.18
CA LYS A 4 20.14 -9.03 7.86
C LYS A 4 19.77 -9.95 6.69
N ASP A 5 19.44 -11.22 6.99
CA ASP A 5 19.13 -12.23 5.97
C ASP A 5 17.62 -12.38 5.75
N PHE A 6 16.77 -11.72 6.59
CA PHE A 6 15.32 -11.84 6.49
C PHE A 6 14.78 -11.35 5.16
N LEU A 7 15.19 -10.17 4.70
CA LEU A 7 14.70 -9.61 3.45
C LEU A 7 15.11 -10.47 2.25
N ARG A 8 16.33 -10.99 2.25
CA ARG A 8 16.80 -11.91 1.19
C ARG A 8 15.97 -13.18 1.15
N TYR A 9 15.70 -13.77 2.30
CA TYR A 9 14.83 -14.97 2.39
C TYR A 9 13.40 -14.64 1.96
N TYR A 10 12.82 -13.53 2.46
CA TYR A 10 11.49 -13.09 2.10
C TYR A 10 11.33 -12.92 0.59
N ALA A 11 12.30 -12.31 -0.07
CA ALA A 11 12.30 -12.08 -1.51
C ALA A 11 12.40 -13.37 -2.37
N THR A 12 12.78 -14.51 -1.77
CA THR A 12 12.68 -15.82 -2.46
C THR A 12 11.24 -16.37 -2.45
N ARG A 13 10.36 -15.80 -1.64
CA ARG A 13 9.00 -16.31 -1.41
C ARG A 13 7.93 -15.39 -1.97
N LEU A 14 8.12 -14.08 -1.87
CA LEU A 14 7.16 -13.07 -2.27
C LEU A 14 7.85 -12.00 -3.12
N ALA A 15 7.10 -11.38 -4.03
CA ALA A 15 7.64 -10.45 -5.03
C ALA A 15 7.59 -8.96 -4.59
N THR A 16 6.97 -8.66 -3.45
CA THR A 16 6.81 -7.27 -2.99
C THR A 16 6.73 -7.20 -1.47
N LEU A 17 7.12 -6.03 -0.92
CA LEU A 17 7.06 -5.74 0.52
C LEU A 17 6.56 -4.32 0.74
N GLU A 18 5.62 -4.13 1.70
CA GLU A 18 5.24 -2.81 2.21
C GLU A 18 6.20 -2.38 3.33
N ILE A 19 6.97 -1.31 3.09
CA ILE A 19 7.92 -0.75 4.05
C ILE A 19 7.22 0.28 4.94
N ASN A 20 6.95 -0.08 6.20
CA ASN A 20 6.36 0.81 7.20
C ASN A 20 7.41 1.68 7.93
N TYR A 21 8.69 1.33 7.85
CA TYR A 21 9.80 2.12 8.40
C TYR A 21 9.77 3.58 7.93
N THR A 22 9.41 3.80 6.67
CA THR A 22 9.37 5.13 6.02
C THR A 22 8.30 6.06 6.56
N PHE A 23 7.38 5.55 7.36
CA PHE A 23 6.39 6.35 8.09
C PHE A 23 7.04 7.25 9.15
N ASN A 24 8.03 6.73 9.88
CA ASN A 24 8.71 7.45 10.94
C ASN A 24 10.08 8.04 10.51
N HIS A 25 10.70 7.47 9.49
CA HIS A 25 12.05 7.80 9.07
C HIS A 25 12.12 7.84 7.54
N LEU A 26 12.52 8.95 6.96
CA LEU A 26 12.78 9.00 5.53
C LEU A 26 13.89 7.99 5.17
N PRO A 27 13.75 7.27 4.04
CA PRO A 27 14.78 6.33 3.63
C PRO A 27 16.07 7.06 3.29
N THR A 28 17.19 6.49 3.71
CA THR A 28 18.53 6.96 3.35
C THR A 28 19.04 6.20 2.12
N GLU A 29 20.02 6.74 1.42
CA GLU A 29 20.69 6.03 0.33
C GLU A 29 21.20 4.65 0.76
N LYS A 30 21.73 4.55 2.00
CA LYS A 30 22.18 3.28 2.59
C LYS A 30 21.02 2.28 2.74
N ASN A 31 19.83 2.75 3.15
CA ASN A 31 18.65 1.88 3.24
C ASN A 31 18.26 1.37 1.84
N ILE A 32 18.18 2.26 0.86
CA ILE A 32 17.83 1.91 -0.53
C ILE A 32 18.83 0.89 -1.09
N ALA A 33 20.11 1.16 -0.99
CA ALA A 33 21.17 0.24 -1.47
C ALA A 33 21.06 -1.14 -0.80
N ALA A 34 20.85 -1.19 0.53
CA ALA A 34 20.72 -2.44 1.25
C ALA A 34 19.45 -3.24 0.83
N TRP A 35 18.32 -2.56 0.56
CA TRP A 35 17.10 -3.20 0.07
C TRP A 35 17.30 -3.75 -1.35
N GLN A 36 17.95 -2.98 -2.22
CA GLN A 36 18.25 -3.39 -3.60
C GLN A 36 19.23 -4.57 -3.66
N GLU A 37 20.25 -4.58 -2.79
CA GLU A 37 21.22 -5.69 -2.70
C GLU A 37 20.58 -6.99 -2.18
N ALA A 38 19.62 -6.87 -1.28
CA ALA A 38 18.99 -8.02 -0.65
C ALA A 38 17.89 -8.69 -1.49
N THR A 39 17.45 -8.07 -2.59
CA THR A 39 16.30 -8.52 -3.38
C THR A 39 16.62 -8.61 -4.87
N PRO A 40 15.93 -9.46 -5.65
CA PRO A 40 16.09 -9.52 -7.09
C PRO A 40 15.61 -8.22 -7.78
N PRO A 41 16.04 -7.95 -9.04
CA PRO A 41 15.73 -6.69 -9.74
C PRO A 41 14.23 -6.38 -9.90
N GLU A 42 13.41 -7.40 -10.05
CA GLU A 42 11.96 -7.32 -10.22
C GLU A 42 11.18 -7.12 -8.92
N PHE A 43 11.84 -7.19 -7.77
CA PHE A 43 11.19 -7.04 -6.47
C PHE A 43 10.71 -5.61 -6.23
N LEU A 44 9.45 -5.42 -5.84
CA LEU A 44 8.83 -4.12 -5.65
C LEU A 44 8.72 -3.75 -4.17
N PHE A 45 9.00 -2.49 -3.87
CA PHE A 45 8.84 -1.91 -2.54
C PHE A 45 7.70 -0.90 -2.53
N ALA A 46 6.57 -1.23 -1.88
CA ALA A 46 5.60 -0.22 -1.53
C ALA A 46 6.08 0.53 -0.30
N LEU A 47 6.07 1.86 -0.35
CA LEU A 47 6.53 2.68 0.77
C LEU A 47 5.34 3.34 1.46
N LYS A 48 5.25 3.23 2.78
CA LYS A 48 4.30 4.02 3.55
C LYS A 48 4.82 5.45 3.69
N ALA A 49 4.07 6.42 3.20
CA ALA A 49 4.41 7.83 3.26
C ALA A 49 4.65 8.31 4.71
N SER A 50 5.52 9.29 4.86
CA SER A 50 5.88 9.85 6.17
C SER A 50 4.65 10.33 6.94
N GLN A 51 4.64 10.08 8.25
CA GLN A 51 3.62 10.61 9.16
C GLN A 51 3.53 12.15 9.10
N HIS A 52 4.61 12.82 8.73
CA HIS A 52 4.60 14.27 8.57
C HIS A 52 3.58 14.70 7.52
N ILE A 53 3.46 13.98 6.41
CA ILE A 53 2.49 14.26 5.34
C ILE A 53 1.06 13.98 5.83
N THR A 54 0.84 12.79 6.38
CA THR A 54 -0.52 12.26 6.58
C THR A 54 -1.11 12.57 7.96
N HIS A 55 -0.30 12.62 9.02
CA HIS A 55 -0.74 12.78 10.41
C HIS A 55 -0.45 14.18 10.95
N VAL A 56 0.74 14.76 10.70
CA VAL A 56 1.12 16.08 11.18
C VAL A 56 0.48 17.16 10.31
N ARG A 57 0.75 17.15 9.01
CA ARG A 57 0.19 18.12 8.05
C ARG A 57 -1.20 17.72 7.55
N GLN A 58 -1.64 16.50 7.79
CA GLN A 58 -3.00 16.03 7.45
C GLN A 58 -3.36 16.30 5.98
N LEU A 59 -2.42 16.00 5.06
CA LEU A 59 -2.51 16.25 3.62
C LEU A 59 -2.48 17.73 3.21
N GLN A 60 -2.27 18.66 4.13
CA GLN A 60 -2.08 20.09 3.83
C GLN A 60 -0.66 20.37 3.34
N ASP A 61 -0.51 21.49 2.64
CA ASP A 61 0.78 21.98 2.13
C ASP A 61 1.61 20.90 1.40
N PRO A 62 1.00 20.16 0.45
CA PRO A 62 1.65 19.04 -0.21
C PRO A 62 2.92 19.47 -0.98
N ALA A 63 2.97 20.71 -1.48
CA ALA A 63 4.13 21.27 -2.18
C ALA A 63 5.38 21.35 -1.28
N GLU A 64 5.21 21.44 0.04
CA GLU A 64 6.33 21.46 0.98
C GLU A 64 6.76 20.05 1.41
N THR A 65 5.81 19.13 1.51
CA THR A 65 6.04 17.83 2.16
C THR A 65 6.35 16.70 1.17
N LEU A 66 5.68 16.68 0.01
CA LEU A 66 5.82 15.60 -0.96
C LEU A 66 7.21 15.54 -1.62
N PRO A 67 7.82 16.66 -2.05
CA PRO A 67 9.14 16.61 -2.71
C PRO A 67 10.18 15.92 -1.85
N THR A 68 10.29 16.29 -0.59
CA THR A 68 11.27 15.69 0.34
C THR A 68 11.11 14.17 0.46
N PHE A 69 9.87 13.67 0.48
CA PHE A 69 9.62 12.23 0.55
C PHE A 69 9.97 11.55 -0.78
N PHE A 70 9.51 12.10 -1.90
CA PHE A 70 9.72 11.49 -3.21
C PHE A 70 11.18 11.53 -3.65
N ASP A 71 11.94 12.59 -3.34
CA ASP A 71 13.38 12.66 -3.61
C ASP A 71 14.14 11.52 -2.93
N ARG A 72 13.67 11.10 -1.74
CA ARG A 72 14.23 9.96 -1.00
C ARG A 72 13.73 8.61 -1.49
N ALA A 73 12.55 8.54 -2.09
CA ALA A 73 11.96 7.30 -2.60
C ALA A 73 12.43 6.96 -4.04
N ARG A 74 12.56 7.97 -4.90
CA ARG A 74 12.92 7.83 -6.33
C ARG A 74 14.20 7.03 -6.62
N PRO A 75 15.26 7.03 -5.77
CA PRO A 75 16.42 6.17 -6.00
C PRO A 75 16.13 4.65 -6.02
N LEU A 76 14.94 4.20 -5.61
CA LEU A 76 14.50 2.81 -5.86
C LEU A 76 14.31 2.51 -7.36
N GLY A 77 14.10 3.53 -8.21
CA GLY A 77 13.87 3.35 -9.64
C GLY A 77 12.65 2.48 -9.92
N ASP A 78 12.79 1.52 -10.84
CA ASP A 78 11.73 0.59 -11.24
C ASP A 78 11.26 -0.33 -10.10
N ARG A 79 12.00 -0.41 -9.00
CA ARG A 79 11.60 -1.15 -7.80
C ARG A 79 10.69 -0.37 -6.87
N LEU A 80 10.41 0.92 -7.16
CA LEU A 80 9.42 1.69 -6.42
C LEU A 80 8.01 1.28 -6.83
N GLY A 81 7.36 0.51 -5.97
CA GLY A 81 5.95 0.19 -6.05
C GLY A 81 5.07 1.36 -5.57
N PRO A 82 3.80 1.11 -5.29
CA PRO A 82 2.89 2.17 -4.84
C PRO A 82 3.33 2.83 -3.54
N VAL A 83 3.11 4.14 -3.44
CA VAL A 83 3.25 4.89 -2.18
C VAL A 83 1.90 4.92 -1.46
N LEU A 84 1.90 4.40 -0.23
CA LEU A 84 0.72 4.35 0.63
C LEU A 84 0.61 5.60 1.50
N PHE A 85 -0.43 6.39 1.30
CA PHE A 85 -0.82 7.49 2.18
C PHE A 85 -1.96 7.02 3.09
N GLN A 86 -1.68 6.89 4.39
CA GLN A 86 -2.68 6.46 5.36
C GLN A 86 -3.06 7.63 6.26
N THR A 87 -4.33 8.04 6.24
CA THR A 87 -4.83 9.12 7.10
C THR A 87 -5.11 8.64 8.53
N PRO A 88 -5.01 9.52 9.53
CA PRO A 88 -5.41 9.17 10.89
C PRO A 88 -6.95 9.06 11.02
N PRO A 89 -7.46 8.30 12.00
CA PRO A 89 -8.91 8.06 12.17
C PRO A 89 -9.69 9.32 12.56
N TRP A 90 -9.05 10.32 13.11
CA TRP A 90 -9.70 11.60 13.47
C TRP A 90 -9.79 12.58 12.30
N LEU A 91 -9.05 12.37 11.21
CA LEU A 91 -9.11 13.26 10.03
C LEU A 91 -10.42 13.02 9.28
N ARG A 92 -11.32 13.98 9.39
CA ARG A 92 -12.61 13.98 8.69
C ARG A 92 -12.45 14.43 7.24
N ARG A 93 -13.41 14.09 6.42
CA ARG A 93 -13.52 14.49 5.02
C ARG A 93 -13.40 16.00 4.85
N ASP A 94 -12.60 16.37 3.86
CA ASP A 94 -12.38 17.71 3.38
C ASP A 94 -11.97 17.59 1.90
N ASP A 95 -12.90 17.88 1.00
CA ASP A 95 -12.74 17.61 -0.44
C ASP A 95 -11.74 18.55 -1.08
N ASP A 96 -11.71 19.81 -0.68
CA ASP A 96 -10.76 20.80 -1.20
C ASP A 96 -9.33 20.42 -0.83
N ARG A 97 -9.12 20.00 0.41
CA ARG A 97 -7.85 19.48 0.89
C ARG A 97 -7.43 18.23 0.11
N LEU A 98 -8.35 17.28 -0.08
CA LEU A 98 -8.07 16.08 -0.85
C LEU A 98 -7.72 16.42 -2.29
N ALA A 99 -8.50 17.27 -2.95
CA ALA A 99 -8.25 17.66 -4.33
C ALA A 99 -6.88 18.35 -4.50
N GLY A 100 -6.52 19.28 -3.61
CA GLY A 100 -5.22 19.92 -3.60
C GLY A 100 -4.07 18.93 -3.39
N PHE A 101 -4.24 17.98 -2.49
CA PHE A 101 -3.26 16.91 -2.24
C PHE A 101 -3.09 16.02 -3.49
N LEU A 102 -4.19 15.52 -4.06
CA LEU A 102 -4.18 14.65 -5.22
C LEU A 102 -3.57 15.34 -6.46
N ALA A 103 -3.83 16.63 -6.65
CA ALA A 103 -3.25 17.42 -7.75
C ALA A 103 -1.73 17.55 -7.65
N SER A 104 -1.17 17.43 -6.44
CA SER A 104 0.28 17.56 -6.16
C SER A 104 1.03 16.24 -6.24
N LEU A 105 0.34 15.10 -6.38
CA LEU A 105 0.99 13.80 -6.49
C LEU A 105 1.68 13.62 -7.85
N PRO A 106 2.89 13.00 -7.89
CA PRO A 106 3.56 12.65 -9.13
C PRO A 106 2.71 11.70 -9.98
N ARG A 107 2.49 12.04 -11.25
CA ARG A 107 1.68 11.23 -12.18
C ARG A 107 2.41 9.99 -12.68
N ASP A 108 3.73 9.97 -12.61
CA ASP A 108 4.62 8.87 -12.99
C ASP A 108 4.74 7.78 -11.91
N LEU A 109 4.20 8.01 -10.72
CA LEU A 109 4.26 7.09 -9.59
C LEU A 109 2.86 6.64 -9.15
N ARG A 110 2.75 5.38 -8.76
CA ARG A 110 1.50 4.84 -8.22
C ARG A 110 1.30 5.32 -6.79
N SER A 111 0.10 5.82 -6.49
CA SER A 111 -0.29 6.28 -5.15
C SER A 111 -1.54 5.56 -4.68
N ALA A 112 -1.57 5.18 -3.41
CA ALA A 112 -2.71 4.55 -2.75
C ALA A 112 -3.08 5.33 -1.48
N LEU A 113 -4.37 5.57 -1.27
CA LEU A 113 -4.89 6.29 -0.11
C LEU A 113 -5.72 5.36 0.77
N GLU A 114 -5.29 5.17 2.02
CA GLU A 114 -6.07 4.51 3.07
C GLU A 114 -6.72 5.56 3.96
N VAL A 115 -8.03 5.69 3.86
CA VAL A 115 -8.82 6.55 4.74
C VAL A 115 -9.31 5.75 5.94
N ARG A 116 -9.26 6.36 7.14
CA ARG A 116 -9.63 5.70 8.39
C ARG A 116 -10.83 6.30 9.09
N ASN A 117 -11.33 7.44 8.59
CA ASN A 117 -12.57 8.02 9.08
C ASN A 117 -13.71 7.69 8.12
N PRO A 118 -14.87 7.20 8.61
CA PRO A 118 -15.99 6.83 7.75
C PRO A 118 -16.54 7.96 6.89
N SER A 119 -16.32 9.23 7.26
CA SER A 119 -16.78 10.38 6.47
C SER A 119 -16.20 10.45 5.05
N TRP A 120 -15.11 9.74 4.78
CA TRP A 120 -14.46 9.69 3.47
C TRP A 120 -15.11 8.69 2.49
N TYR A 121 -16.01 7.80 2.97
CA TYR A 121 -16.61 6.75 2.15
C TYR A 121 -17.87 7.24 1.45
N VAL A 122 -17.68 8.11 0.46
CA VAL A 122 -18.73 8.72 -0.35
C VAL A 122 -18.30 8.83 -1.81
N ASP A 123 -19.26 8.90 -2.70
CA ASP A 123 -19.03 8.87 -4.16
C ASP A 123 -18.17 10.03 -4.64
N GLU A 124 -18.30 11.23 -4.07
CA GLU A 124 -17.50 12.39 -4.42
C GLU A 124 -16.00 12.16 -4.18
N VAL A 125 -15.64 11.50 -3.07
CA VAL A 125 -14.26 11.13 -2.78
C VAL A 125 -13.76 10.07 -3.77
N TYR A 126 -14.60 9.10 -4.10
CA TYR A 126 -14.22 8.07 -5.09
C TYR A 126 -13.98 8.67 -6.47
N GLU A 127 -14.76 9.69 -6.84
CA GLU A 127 -14.58 10.41 -8.12
C GLU A 127 -13.27 11.22 -8.14
N LEU A 128 -12.94 11.92 -7.05
CA LEU A 128 -11.66 12.61 -6.93
C LEU A 128 -10.49 11.63 -7.07
N LEU A 129 -10.54 10.47 -6.40
CA LEU A 129 -9.50 9.45 -6.50
C LEU A 129 -9.42 8.86 -7.91
N ARG A 130 -10.55 8.62 -8.58
CA ARG A 130 -10.63 8.11 -9.94
C ARG A 130 -9.99 9.07 -10.94
N THR A 131 -10.33 10.35 -10.84
CA THR A 131 -9.75 11.41 -11.66
C THR A 131 -8.24 11.53 -11.49
N ALA A 132 -7.75 11.31 -10.27
CA ALA A 132 -6.32 11.33 -9.95
C ALA A 132 -5.60 10.01 -10.27
N GLY A 133 -6.33 8.91 -10.53
CA GLY A 133 -5.75 7.58 -10.71
C GLY A 133 -5.15 6.98 -9.42
N VAL A 134 -5.63 7.41 -8.25
CA VAL A 134 -5.16 6.97 -6.93
C VAL A 134 -6.01 5.82 -6.42
N ALA A 135 -5.37 4.73 -5.98
CA ALA A 135 -6.08 3.58 -5.45
C ALA A 135 -6.68 3.87 -4.07
N LEU A 136 -7.98 3.67 -3.92
CA LEU A 136 -8.57 3.56 -2.59
C LEU A 136 -8.18 2.21 -1.98
N VAL A 137 -7.49 2.24 -0.85
CA VAL A 137 -7.00 1.04 -0.18
C VAL A 137 -8.17 0.30 0.47
N HIS A 138 -8.26 -0.99 0.17
CA HIS A 138 -9.10 -1.88 0.95
C HIS A 138 -8.30 -2.36 2.17
N ALA A 139 -8.60 -1.84 3.35
CA ALA A 139 -7.95 -2.25 4.60
C ALA A 139 -8.91 -3.11 5.42
N GLU A 140 -8.60 -4.40 5.55
CA GLU A 140 -9.30 -5.31 6.44
C GLU A 140 -8.69 -5.26 7.84
N GLY A 141 -9.50 -5.24 8.91
CA GLY A 141 -9.05 -5.25 10.30
C GLY A 141 -9.84 -4.33 11.22
N GLU A 142 -9.58 -4.44 12.53
CA GLU A 142 -10.42 -3.94 13.63
C GLU A 142 -10.69 -2.41 13.64
N LYS A 143 -9.93 -1.59 12.92
CA LYS A 143 -9.93 -0.13 13.17
C LYS A 143 -10.43 0.74 12.01
N ALA A 144 -10.65 0.18 10.84
CA ALA A 144 -11.21 0.93 9.72
C ALA A 144 -11.85 -0.04 8.72
N PRO A 145 -13.15 -0.21 8.73
CA PRO A 145 -13.81 -0.98 7.69
C PRO A 145 -13.61 -0.27 6.35
N SER A 146 -13.05 -0.97 5.38
CA SER A 146 -13.13 -0.52 4.00
C SER A 146 -14.55 -0.74 3.49
N PRO A 147 -15.06 0.19 2.68
CA PRO A 147 -16.34 -0.03 2.03
C PRO A 147 -16.25 -1.30 1.17
N PRO A 148 -17.25 -2.18 1.19
CA PRO A 148 -17.31 -3.30 0.27
C PRO A 148 -17.26 -2.77 -1.17
N ASP A 149 -16.71 -3.56 -2.07
CA ASP A 149 -16.73 -3.37 -3.52
C ASP A 149 -15.98 -2.16 -4.10
N THR A 150 -15.18 -1.44 -3.32
CA THR A 150 -14.34 -0.34 -3.83
C THR A 150 -12.93 -0.75 -4.25
N LEU A 151 -12.54 -2.00 -4.03
CA LEU A 151 -11.21 -2.48 -4.41
C LEU A 151 -10.99 -2.38 -5.92
N GLY A 152 -9.94 -1.66 -6.32
CA GLY A 152 -9.58 -1.49 -7.74
C GLY A 152 -10.54 -0.61 -8.56
N THR A 153 -11.48 0.11 -7.94
CA THR A 153 -12.47 0.94 -8.67
C THR A 153 -12.00 2.36 -8.97
N THR A 154 -10.97 2.84 -8.28
CA THR A 154 -10.51 4.25 -8.39
C THR A 154 -9.20 4.40 -9.16
N SER A 155 -8.56 3.29 -9.57
CA SER A 155 -7.27 3.35 -10.28
C SER A 155 -7.08 2.14 -11.19
N GLY A 156 -5.98 2.15 -11.98
CA GLY A 156 -5.53 1.03 -12.81
C GLY A 156 -4.93 -0.14 -12.03
N PHE A 157 -4.91 -0.09 -10.70
CA PHE A 157 -4.43 -1.16 -9.84
C PHE A 157 -5.25 -1.26 -8.57
N ALA A 158 -5.17 -2.40 -7.88
CA ALA A 158 -5.79 -2.63 -6.58
C ALA A 158 -4.75 -2.65 -5.47
N TYR A 159 -5.10 -2.09 -4.31
CA TYR A 159 -4.25 -2.13 -3.12
C TYR A 159 -5.05 -2.65 -1.92
N ALA A 160 -4.66 -3.78 -1.37
CA ALA A 160 -5.31 -4.41 -0.23
C ALA A 160 -4.35 -4.58 0.95
N ARG A 161 -4.83 -4.28 2.15
CA ARG A 161 -4.12 -4.51 3.41
C ARG A 161 -4.93 -5.50 4.26
N LEU A 162 -4.50 -6.74 4.27
CA LEU A 162 -5.13 -7.87 4.93
C LEU A 162 -4.55 -8.00 6.34
N ARG A 163 -5.30 -7.53 7.36
CA ARG A 163 -4.72 -7.24 8.67
C ARG A 163 -5.40 -7.95 9.84
N LYS A 164 -6.03 -9.11 9.61
CA LYS A 164 -6.56 -9.93 10.69
C LYS A 164 -5.43 -10.36 11.64
N ARG A 165 -5.69 -10.29 12.93
CA ARG A 165 -4.70 -10.66 13.97
C ARG A 165 -4.56 -12.16 14.09
N GLU A 166 -5.67 -12.86 13.98
CA GLU A 166 -5.82 -14.32 14.07
C GLU A 166 -5.34 -15.07 12.82
N GLY A 167 -4.96 -14.33 11.76
CA GLY A 167 -4.63 -14.92 10.48
C GLY A 167 -5.85 -15.15 9.58
N TYR A 168 -5.69 -15.94 8.54
CA TYR A 168 -6.69 -16.23 7.52
C TYR A 168 -6.88 -17.75 7.39
N THR A 169 -8.13 -18.18 7.32
CA THR A 169 -8.48 -19.55 6.95
C THR A 169 -8.24 -19.81 5.46
N GLU A 170 -8.18 -21.08 5.05
CA GLU A 170 -8.07 -21.44 3.63
C GLU A 170 -9.24 -20.89 2.79
N ASP A 171 -10.46 -20.90 3.33
CA ASP A 171 -11.65 -20.37 2.64
C ASP A 171 -11.55 -18.85 2.43
N GLU A 172 -11.04 -18.13 3.42
CA GLU A 172 -10.83 -16.67 3.32
C GLU A 172 -9.73 -16.32 2.32
N VAL A 173 -8.61 -17.05 2.34
CA VAL A 173 -7.55 -16.89 1.33
C VAL A 173 -8.09 -17.22 -0.06
N GLY A 174 -8.89 -18.29 -0.20
CA GLY A 174 -9.56 -18.64 -1.45
C GLY A 174 -10.55 -17.57 -1.93
N ALA A 175 -11.29 -16.95 -1.03
CA ALA A 175 -12.20 -15.85 -1.36
C ALA A 175 -11.44 -14.62 -1.87
N TRP A 176 -10.31 -14.27 -1.24
CA TRP A 176 -9.42 -13.21 -1.70
C TRP A 176 -8.78 -13.55 -3.05
N ALA A 177 -8.36 -14.78 -3.26
CA ALA A 177 -7.80 -15.23 -4.55
C ALA A 177 -8.80 -15.03 -5.69
N ARG A 178 -10.08 -15.44 -5.51
CA ARG A 178 -11.14 -15.22 -6.52
C ARG A 178 -11.35 -13.72 -6.81
N ARG A 179 -11.39 -12.89 -5.77
CA ARG A 179 -11.56 -11.44 -5.93
C ARG A 179 -10.40 -10.79 -6.66
N PHE A 180 -9.17 -11.17 -6.33
CA PHE A 180 -7.98 -10.66 -7.01
C PHE A 180 -7.85 -11.18 -8.45
N ARG A 181 -8.25 -12.43 -8.72
CA ARG A 181 -8.30 -12.96 -10.07
C ARG A 181 -9.17 -12.08 -10.98
N GLN A 182 -10.34 -11.68 -10.52
CA GLN A 182 -11.22 -10.76 -11.27
C GLN A 182 -10.53 -9.43 -11.62
N MET A 183 -9.68 -8.91 -10.74
CA MET A 183 -8.92 -7.68 -11.00
C MET A 183 -7.81 -7.93 -12.03
N LEU A 184 -7.08 -9.03 -11.90
CA LEU A 184 -6.04 -9.44 -12.85
C LEU A 184 -6.61 -9.71 -14.24
N ASP A 185 -7.75 -10.39 -14.33
CA ASP A 185 -8.45 -10.66 -15.59
C ASP A 185 -8.97 -9.36 -16.26
N ALA A 186 -9.25 -8.33 -15.45
CA ALA A 186 -9.56 -6.99 -15.92
C ALA A 186 -8.32 -6.15 -16.28
N GLY A 187 -7.12 -6.76 -16.30
CA GLY A 187 -5.86 -6.11 -16.66
C GLY A 187 -5.30 -5.18 -15.58
N LYS A 188 -5.72 -5.34 -14.33
CA LYS A 188 -5.21 -4.52 -13.21
C LYS A 188 -4.15 -5.26 -12.42
N ASP A 189 -3.09 -4.57 -12.03
CA ASP A 189 -2.16 -5.08 -11.04
C ASP A 189 -2.80 -5.13 -9.65
N VAL A 190 -2.39 -6.09 -8.83
CA VAL A 190 -2.87 -6.24 -7.45
C VAL A 190 -1.71 -6.23 -6.48
N TYR A 191 -1.75 -5.31 -5.52
CA TYR A 191 -0.84 -5.23 -4.38
C TYR A 191 -1.60 -5.65 -3.12
N ALA A 192 -1.23 -6.79 -2.53
CA ALA A 192 -1.87 -7.32 -1.34
C ALA A 192 -0.83 -7.55 -0.23
N TYR A 193 -1.02 -6.89 0.90
CA TYR A 193 -0.10 -6.96 2.02
C TYR A 193 -0.77 -7.50 3.28
N PHE A 194 -0.26 -8.61 3.77
CA PHE A 194 -0.70 -9.20 5.01
C PHE A 194 -0.03 -8.52 6.21
N ARG A 195 -0.70 -8.53 7.35
CA ARG A 195 -0.13 -8.02 8.58
C ARG A 195 1.07 -8.88 9.00
N HIS A 196 2.14 -8.23 9.47
CA HIS A 196 3.18 -8.95 10.19
C HIS A 196 2.64 -9.57 11.48
N ASP A 197 3.00 -10.81 11.74
CA ASP A 197 2.73 -11.54 12.98
C ASP A 197 3.97 -12.33 13.40
N ASP A 198 4.07 -12.61 14.71
CA ASP A 198 5.24 -13.29 15.28
C ASP A 198 5.25 -14.80 15.00
N THR A 199 4.13 -15.37 14.53
CA THR A 199 3.99 -16.80 14.22
C THR A 199 4.33 -17.14 12.78
N GLY A 200 4.32 -16.14 11.89
CA GLY A 200 4.47 -16.32 10.45
C GLY A 200 3.21 -16.82 9.71
N ALA A 201 2.09 -16.96 10.41
CA ALA A 201 0.83 -17.45 9.81
C ALA A 201 0.37 -16.57 8.64
N ASN A 202 0.48 -15.26 8.78
CA ASN A 202 0.11 -14.33 7.71
C ASN A 202 1.08 -14.38 6.52
N ALA A 203 2.36 -14.71 6.73
CA ALA A 203 3.31 -14.93 5.64
C ALA A 203 2.94 -16.18 4.84
N LEU A 204 2.55 -17.26 5.52
CA LEU A 204 2.05 -18.49 4.87
C LEU A 204 0.75 -18.22 4.09
N SER A 205 -0.16 -17.39 4.63
CA SER A 205 -1.37 -16.97 3.92
C SER A 205 -1.05 -16.18 2.64
N ALA A 206 -0.01 -15.33 2.67
CA ALA A 206 0.44 -14.60 1.49
C ALA A 206 1.03 -15.54 0.43
N GLU A 207 1.84 -16.53 0.83
CA GLU A 207 2.35 -17.56 -0.08
C GLU A 207 1.22 -18.38 -0.68
N ARG A 208 0.26 -18.81 0.14
CA ARG A 208 -0.92 -19.55 -0.32
C ARG A 208 -1.75 -18.76 -1.33
N LEU A 209 -1.97 -17.47 -1.06
CA LEU A 209 -2.66 -16.57 -1.99
C LEU A 209 -1.93 -16.47 -3.34
N ARG A 210 -0.61 -16.28 -3.32
CA ARG A 210 0.23 -16.27 -4.52
C ARG A 210 0.06 -17.56 -5.33
N ASP A 211 0.14 -18.72 -4.66
CA ASP A 211 0.05 -20.02 -5.34
C ASP A 211 -1.32 -20.24 -5.97
N LEU A 212 -2.40 -19.80 -5.31
CA LEU A 212 -3.75 -19.83 -5.87
C LEU A 212 -3.93 -18.89 -7.08
N LEU A 213 -3.17 -17.80 -7.14
CA LEU A 213 -3.22 -16.87 -8.26
C LEU A 213 -2.30 -17.29 -9.44
N ALA A 214 -1.32 -18.14 -9.20
CA ALA A 214 -0.44 -18.69 -10.23
C ALA A 214 -1.03 -19.92 -10.94
N ALA A 215 -1.99 -20.61 -10.31
CA ALA A 215 -2.72 -21.77 -10.84
C ALA A 215 -3.82 -21.32 -11.83
#